data_c27ec27bf93c0d02a0baba255fbe4439
#
_entry.id   c27ec27bf93c0d02a0baba255fbe4439
#
_cell.length_a   1.000
_cell.length_b   1.000
_cell.length_c   1.000
_cell.angle_alpha   90.00
_cell.angle_beta   90.00
_cell.angle_gamma   90.00
#
_symmetry.space_group_name_H-M   'P 1'
#
loop_
_entity.id
_entity.type
_entity.pdbx_description
1 polymer ?
#
loop_
_entity_poly.entity_id
_entity_poly.type
_entity_poly.pdbx_seq_one_letter_code
_entity_poly.pdbx_strand_id
1 'polypeptide(L)'
;TYIGNVVISVNPYKNLKIYTSETIEQYRGVNLYELPPHVYAITDAAYHSMKEERLDQCVLISGESGSGKTEASKKILQYLAAISPFSSEVERVKDKLLKSNPLLEAFGNAKTNRNDNSSRFGKYMDIQFDFKGSPIGGHIINYLLEKSRVVHQCKGEQNFHIFYQLLRGADDGELKRLQLTRDPADYKYLNQADISNIKNLTDREGFQVVKEALKVIDFTSEEQNDLFAIVASILHVGNIDFKIANGGVGLVDTKDVKIVTKLLGCPDDALEKAFRHRSVDVKGEKVKTLLTLEQAAYARDALSKGVYERLFSWLVSRLNTALKSK
;
A
#
# COMPACT_ATOMS: atom_id res chain seq x y z
N THR A 1 -3.60 -12.12 27.66
CA THR A 1 -3.55 -13.43 28.32
C THR A 1 -2.95 -14.47 27.38
N TYR A 2 -2.34 -15.53 27.93
CA TYR A 2 -1.85 -16.69 27.17
C TYR A 2 -2.86 -17.83 27.14
N ILE A 3 -2.91 -18.55 26.02
CA ILE A 3 -3.53 -19.88 25.90
C ILE A 3 -2.56 -20.74 25.12
N GLY A 4 -1.74 -21.56 25.82
CA GLY A 4 -0.61 -22.24 25.18
C GLY A 4 0.32 -21.23 24.49
N ASN A 5 0.71 -21.48 23.25
CA ASN A 5 1.56 -20.60 22.44
C ASN A 5 0.80 -19.42 21.80
N VAL A 6 -0.44 -19.16 22.22
CA VAL A 6 -1.27 -18.07 21.69
C VAL A 6 -1.34 -16.94 22.70
N VAL A 7 -1.08 -15.71 22.30
CA VAL A 7 -1.35 -14.51 23.08
C VAL A 7 -2.62 -13.83 22.58
N ILE A 8 -3.57 -13.57 23.47
CA ILE A 8 -4.76 -12.78 23.18
C ILE A 8 -4.45 -11.33 23.56
N SER A 9 -4.44 -10.45 22.56
CA SER A 9 -4.22 -9.01 22.70
C SER A 9 -5.53 -8.26 22.41
N VAL A 10 -5.86 -7.29 23.26
CA VAL A 10 -7.02 -6.41 23.09
C VAL A 10 -6.53 -5.01 22.79
N ASN A 11 -7.03 -4.40 21.72
CA ASN A 11 -6.67 -3.03 21.37
C ASN A 11 -7.28 -2.04 22.37
N PRO A 12 -6.49 -1.27 23.13
CA PRO A 12 -6.99 -0.31 24.12
C PRO A 12 -7.46 1.00 23.50
N TYR A 13 -7.30 1.21 22.18
CA TYR A 13 -7.55 2.47 21.46
C TYR A 13 -6.84 3.70 22.06
N LYS A 14 -5.73 3.47 22.73
CA LYS A 14 -4.86 4.51 23.32
C LYS A 14 -3.40 4.05 23.32
N ASN A 15 -2.49 5.01 23.33
CA ASN A 15 -1.06 4.71 23.40
C ASN A 15 -0.69 4.31 24.84
N LEU A 16 -0.18 3.09 24.99
CA LEU A 16 0.36 2.56 26.24
C LEU A 16 1.88 2.46 26.15
N LYS A 17 2.57 2.80 27.26
CA LYS A 17 4.04 2.70 27.36
C LYS A 17 4.49 1.25 27.65
N ILE A 18 4.03 0.30 26.83
CA ILE A 18 4.38 -1.12 26.96
C ILE A 18 5.30 -1.63 25.85
N TYR A 19 5.73 -0.75 24.94
CA TYR A 19 6.57 -1.08 23.78
C TYR A 19 7.86 -0.26 23.77
N THR A 20 8.41 0.01 24.97
CA THR A 20 9.65 0.78 25.14
C THR A 20 10.89 -0.09 24.96
N SER A 21 12.05 0.52 24.83
CA SER A 21 13.34 -0.18 24.76
C SER A 21 13.61 -1.00 26.03
N GLU A 22 13.21 -0.46 27.18
CA GLU A 22 13.32 -1.17 28.48
C GLU A 22 12.45 -2.43 28.49
N THR A 23 11.26 -2.36 27.89
CA THR A 23 10.38 -3.53 27.76
C THR A 23 11.00 -4.59 26.84
N ILE A 24 11.67 -4.18 25.75
CA ILE A 24 12.39 -5.12 24.87
C ILE A 24 13.44 -5.88 25.67
N GLU A 25 14.29 -5.17 26.43
CA GLU A 25 15.34 -5.80 27.25
C GLU A 25 14.76 -6.71 28.35
N GLN A 26 13.61 -6.37 28.94
CA GLN A 26 12.94 -7.23 29.93
C GLN A 26 12.53 -8.59 29.36
N TYR A 27 12.05 -8.63 28.10
CA TYR A 27 11.57 -9.87 27.50
C TYR A 27 12.65 -10.67 26.77
N ARG A 28 13.86 -10.11 26.63
CA ARG A 28 14.97 -10.74 25.91
C ARG A 28 15.52 -11.93 26.66
N GLY A 29 15.43 -13.12 26.05
CA GLY A 29 15.96 -14.36 26.64
C GLY A 29 15.18 -14.88 27.86
N VAL A 30 13.95 -14.40 28.04
CA VAL A 30 13.09 -14.84 29.16
C VAL A 30 12.08 -15.86 28.64
N ASN A 31 11.89 -16.96 29.39
CA ASN A 31 10.94 -17.98 28.97
C ASN A 31 9.51 -17.47 28.94
N LEU A 32 8.71 -18.04 28.02
CA LEU A 32 7.28 -17.79 27.96
C LEU A 32 6.66 -18.12 29.33
N TYR A 33 5.81 -17.27 29.84
CA TYR A 33 5.12 -17.36 31.15
C TYR A 33 5.89 -16.81 32.37
N GLU A 34 7.16 -16.51 32.29
CA GLU A 34 7.88 -15.89 33.41
C GLU A 34 7.47 -14.40 33.61
N LEU A 35 7.10 -13.74 32.53
CA LEU A 35 6.61 -12.36 32.52
C LEU A 35 5.14 -12.29 32.05
N PRO A 36 4.47 -11.15 32.28
CA PRO A 36 3.10 -10.94 31.81
C PRO A 36 2.93 -11.17 30.31
N PRO A 37 1.73 -11.56 29.83
CA PRO A 37 1.47 -11.78 28.41
C PRO A 37 1.82 -10.57 27.56
N HIS A 38 2.72 -10.76 26.58
CA HIS A 38 3.18 -9.72 25.69
C HIS A 38 3.54 -10.28 24.31
N VAL A 39 3.40 -9.47 23.26
CA VAL A 39 3.80 -9.86 21.91
C VAL A 39 5.32 -10.12 21.81
N TYR A 40 6.13 -9.44 22.62
CA TYR A 40 7.56 -9.64 22.67
C TYR A 40 7.94 -11.03 23.17
N ALA A 41 7.24 -11.57 24.17
CA ALA A 41 7.51 -12.93 24.67
C ALA A 41 7.28 -14.00 23.60
N ILE A 42 6.19 -13.90 22.81
CA ILE A 42 5.94 -14.81 21.68
C ILE A 42 7.02 -14.67 20.60
N THR A 43 7.45 -13.43 20.34
CA THR A 43 8.48 -13.14 19.35
C THR A 43 9.83 -13.68 19.78
N ASP A 44 10.19 -13.51 21.06
CA ASP A 44 11.44 -14.01 21.63
C ASP A 44 11.48 -15.53 21.61
N ALA A 45 10.41 -16.18 22.06
CA ALA A 45 10.28 -17.64 22.02
C ALA A 45 10.43 -18.19 20.59
N ALA A 46 9.76 -17.57 19.61
CA ALA A 46 9.91 -17.95 18.20
C ALA A 46 11.35 -17.74 17.69
N TYR A 47 11.99 -16.63 18.04
CA TYR A 47 13.36 -16.34 17.64
C TYR A 47 14.36 -17.33 18.23
N HIS A 48 14.23 -17.67 19.52
CA HIS A 48 15.09 -18.64 20.19
C HIS A 48 14.89 -20.06 19.64
N SER A 49 13.64 -20.52 19.46
CA SER A 49 13.35 -21.82 18.87
C SER A 49 13.92 -21.93 17.44
N MET A 50 13.76 -20.88 16.61
CA MET A 50 14.40 -20.84 15.29
C MET A 50 15.92 -21.00 15.37
N LYS A 51 16.56 -20.29 16.31
CA LYS A 51 18.02 -20.27 16.43
C LYS A 51 18.60 -21.56 17.01
N GLU A 52 17.93 -22.14 17.99
CA GLU A 52 18.41 -23.35 18.72
C GLU A 52 18.05 -24.62 17.97
N GLU A 53 16.80 -24.76 17.55
CA GLU A 53 16.28 -25.94 16.86
C GLU A 53 16.54 -25.93 15.37
N ARG A 54 16.87 -24.77 14.80
CA ARG A 54 17.05 -24.52 13.35
C ARG A 54 15.82 -24.86 12.51
N LEU A 55 14.65 -24.58 13.08
CA LEU A 55 13.35 -24.78 12.45
C LEU A 55 12.69 -23.43 12.16
N ASP A 56 12.11 -23.32 10.98
CA ASP A 56 11.35 -22.12 10.62
C ASP A 56 10.17 -21.94 11.59
N GLN A 57 9.95 -20.69 11.99
CA GLN A 57 8.88 -20.32 12.90
C GLN A 57 7.85 -19.48 12.18
N CYS A 58 6.58 -19.67 12.49
CA CYS A 58 5.48 -18.92 11.90
C CYS A 58 4.65 -18.22 12.98
N VAL A 59 4.50 -16.91 12.87
CA VAL A 59 3.62 -16.10 13.72
C VAL A 59 2.37 -15.72 12.96
N LEU A 60 1.24 -16.35 13.30
CA LEU A 60 -0.05 -16.03 12.73
C LEU A 60 -0.76 -14.95 13.55
N ILE A 61 -1.15 -13.85 12.91
CA ILE A 61 -1.87 -12.74 13.55
C ILE A 61 -3.28 -12.68 12.98
N SER A 62 -4.30 -12.88 13.82
CA SER A 62 -5.72 -12.89 13.45
C SER A 62 -6.52 -11.91 14.30
N GLY A 63 -7.62 -11.41 13.76
CA GLY A 63 -8.54 -10.50 14.46
C GLY A 63 -9.38 -9.66 13.50
N GLU A 64 -10.40 -9.01 14.01
CA GLU A 64 -11.27 -8.11 13.24
C GLU A 64 -10.53 -6.84 12.74
N SER A 65 -11.19 -6.07 11.85
CA SER A 65 -10.67 -4.77 11.42
C SER A 65 -10.54 -3.83 12.62
N GLY A 66 -9.41 -3.14 12.75
CA GLY A 66 -9.13 -2.26 13.88
C GLY A 66 -8.64 -2.96 15.16
N SER A 67 -8.49 -4.29 15.19
CA SER A 67 -8.00 -5.03 16.38
C SER A 67 -6.50 -4.84 16.68
N GLY A 68 -5.73 -4.23 15.79
CA GLY A 68 -4.30 -3.96 15.99
C GLY A 68 -3.36 -4.98 15.31
N LYS A 69 -3.85 -5.82 14.37
CA LYS A 69 -3.00 -6.82 13.66
C LYS A 69 -1.75 -6.21 13.03
N THR A 70 -1.90 -5.10 12.32
CA THR A 70 -0.79 -4.39 11.68
C THR A 70 0.19 -3.84 12.71
N GLU A 71 -0.31 -3.31 13.83
CA GLU A 71 0.54 -2.82 14.91
C GLU A 71 1.30 -3.97 15.59
N ALA A 72 0.65 -5.11 15.84
CA ALA A 72 1.33 -6.28 16.38
C ALA A 72 2.47 -6.74 15.47
N SER A 73 2.25 -6.83 14.14
CA SER A 73 3.31 -7.19 13.20
C SER A 73 4.48 -6.19 13.19
N LYS A 74 4.21 -4.88 13.31
CA LYS A 74 5.27 -3.87 13.45
C LYS A 74 6.08 -4.06 14.73
N LYS A 75 5.41 -4.39 15.85
CA LYS A 75 6.09 -4.62 17.15
C LYS A 75 6.96 -5.87 17.11
N ILE A 76 6.51 -6.93 16.44
CA ILE A 76 7.33 -8.12 16.20
C ILE A 76 8.59 -7.75 15.42
N LEU A 77 8.47 -7.03 14.31
CA LEU A 77 9.61 -6.58 13.51
C LEU A 77 10.57 -5.69 14.31
N GLN A 78 10.04 -4.74 15.09
CA GLN A 78 10.84 -3.87 15.96
C GLN A 78 11.62 -4.67 17.01
N TYR A 79 10.97 -5.66 17.63
CA TYR A 79 11.60 -6.54 18.61
C TYR A 79 12.74 -7.34 17.97
N LEU A 80 12.48 -8.06 16.89
CA LEU A 80 13.48 -8.84 16.15
C LEU A 80 14.66 -7.95 15.70
N ALA A 81 14.38 -6.74 15.25
CA ALA A 81 15.41 -5.77 14.91
C ALA A 81 16.28 -5.38 16.10
N ALA A 82 15.70 -5.21 17.29
CA ALA A 82 16.41 -4.77 18.48
C ALA A 82 17.28 -5.87 19.10
N ILE A 83 16.81 -7.13 19.11
CA ILE A 83 17.55 -8.25 19.73
C ILE A 83 18.61 -8.88 18.83
N SER A 84 18.58 -8.59 17.53
CA SER A 84 19.52 -9.14 16.55
C SER A 84 20.93 -8.56 16.72
N PRO A 85 22.00 -9.36 16.45
CA PRO A 85 23.38 -8.87 16.50
C PRO A 85 23.57 -7.62 15.63
N PHE A 86 24.41 -6.69 16.09
CA PHE A 86 24.70 -5.45 15.39
C PHE A 86 25.70 -5.67 14.25
N SER A 87 25.34 -5.27 13.04
CA SER A 87 26.26 -5.01 11.94
C SER A 87 25.63 -3.96 11.00
N SER A 88 26.45 -3.27 10.22
CA SER A 88 25.95 -2.25 9.27
C SER A 88 24.99 -2.82 8.21
N GLU A 89 25.21 -4.05 7.77
CA GLU A 89 24.33 -4.74 6.82
C GLU A 89 23.01 -5.13 7.47
N VAL A 90 23.05 -5.64 8.70
CA VAL A 90 21.87 -5.99 9.49
C VAL A 90 21.04 -4.74 9.74
N GLU A 91 21.63 -3.61 10.11
CA GLU A 91 20.93 -2.35 10.34
C GLU A 91 20.22 -1.88 9.07
N ARG A 92 20.87 -1.95 7.92
CA ARG A 92 20.27 -1.62 6.63
C ARG A 92 19.04 -2.50 6.29
N VAL A 93 19.10 -3.81 6.54
CA VAL A 93 17.98 -4.74 6.32
C VAL A 93 16.83 -4.40 7.26
N LYS A 94 17.12 -4.15 8.54
CA LYS A 94 16.14 -3.73 9.55
C LYS A 94 15.40 -2.45 9.13
N ASP A 95 16.15 -1.41 8.74
CA ASP A 95 15.56 -0.15 8.30
C ASP A 95 14.64 -0.34 7.11
N LYS A 96 15.04 -1.12 6.11
CA LYS A 96 14.22 -1.42 4.95
C LYS A 96 12.94 -2.18 5.31
N LEU A 97 13.03 -3.18 6.18
CA LEU A 97 11.88 -3.93 6.67
C LEU A 97 10.88 -3.03 7.41
N LEU A 98 11.38 -2.16 8.29
CA LEU A 98 10.54 -1.24 9.04
C LEU A 98 9.90 -0.17 8.13
N LYS A 99 10.66 0.39 7.18
CA LYS A 99 10.19 1.41 6.24
C LYS A 99 9.29 0.86 5.12
N SER A 100 9.29 -0.47 4.88
CA SER A 100 8.34 -1.09 3.94
C SER A 100 6.88 -0.95 4.38
N ASN A 101 6.63 -0.95 5.70
CA ASN A 101 5.25 -0.87 6.22
C ASN A 101 4.55 0.45 5.89
N PRO A 102 5.10 1.65 6.18
CA PRO A 102 4.46 2.91 5.80
C PRO A 102 4.19 3.03 4.30
N LEU A 103 5.08 2.52 3.46
CA LEU A 103 4.89 2.53 2.01
C LEU A 103 3.71 1.64 1.60
N LEU A 104 3.66 0.41 2.10
CA LEU A 104 2.54 -0.50 1.83
C LEU A 104 1.22 0.03 2.40
N GLU A 105 1.24 0.72 3.55
CA GLU A 105 0.05 1.34 4.13
C GLU A 105 -0.48 2.50 3.27
N ALA A 106 0.39 3.35 2.74
CA ALA A 106 -0.04 4.43 1.87
C ALA A 106 -0.82 3.93 0.65
N PHE A 107 -0.36 2.84 0.04
CA PHE A 107 -0.95 2.27 -1.18
C PHE A 107 -2.00 1.17 -0.93
N GLY A 108 -2.04 0.56 0.25
CA GLY A 108 -2.90 -0.58 0.53
C GLY A 108 -3.91 -0.37 1.66
N ASN A 109 -3.82 0.74 2.41
CA ASN A 109 -4.77 1.05 3.48
C ASN A 109 -5.66 2.24 3.11
N ALA A 110 -6.82 2.26 3.72
CA ALA A 110 -7.81 3.32 3.54
C ALA A 110 -8.57 3.58 4.85
N LYS A 111 -9.16 4.76 4.96
CA LYS A 111 -10.13 5.05 6.01
C LYS A 111 -11.43 4.34 5.71
N THR A 112 -11.94 3.62 6.71
CA THR A 112 -13.24 2.96 6.70
C THR A 112 -14.09 3.47 7.86
N ASN A 113 -15.37 3.14 7.86
CA ASN A 113 -16.29 3.48 8.96
C ASN A 113 -15.87 2.86 10.31
N ARG A 114 -15.04 1.82 10.31
CA ARG A 114 -14.60 1.12 11.54
C ARG A 114 -13.16 1.47 11.94
N ASN A 115 -12.34 1.94 11.01
CA ASN A 115 -10.92 2.18 11.28
C ASN A 115 -10.35 3.18 10.28
N ASP A 116 -9.72 4.24 10.77
CA ASP A 116 -9.11 5.28 9.92
C ASP A 116 -7.89 4.79 9.14
N ASN A 117 -7.30 3.65 9.49
CA ASN A 117 -6.15 3.04 8.80
C ASN A 117 -6.35 1.53 8.58
N SER A 118 -7.39 1.18 7.84
CA SER A 118 -7.75 -0.22 7.57
C SER A 118 -6.97 -0.78 6.40
N SER A 119 -6.23 -1.87 6.61
CA SER A 119 -5.56 -2.60 5.53
C SER A 119 -6.58 -3.26 4.60
N ARG A 120 -6.48 -2.95 3.31
CA ARG A 120 -7.37 -3.46 2.26
C ARG A 120 -6.69 -4.53 1.41
N PHE A 121 -5.65 -5.18 1.93
CA PHE A 121 -4.95 -6.32 1.36
C PHE A 121 -4.44 -7.22 2.47
N GLY A 122 -4.17 -8.48 2.14
CA GLY A 122 -3.45 -9.39 3.00
C GLY A 122 -1.96 -9.38 2.65
N LYS A 123 -1.11 -9.62 3.62
CA LYS A 123 0.32 -9.80 3.42
C LYS A 123 0.86 -10.98 4.21
N TYR A 124 1.78 -11.69 3.60
CA TYR A 124 2.69 -12.61 4.23
C TYR A 124 4.10 -12.00 4.14
N MET A 125 4.87 -12.11 5.20
CA MET A 125 6.23 -11.60 5.24
C MET A 125 7.12 -12.68 5.85
N ASP A 126 8.15 -13.08 5.16
CA ASP A 126 9.25 -13.86 5.73
C ASP A 126 10.47 -12.98 6.02
N ILE A 127 11.25 -13.40 7.01
CA ILE A 127 12.53 -12.80 7.37
C ILE A 127 13.55 -13.91 7.38
N GLN A 128 14.61 -13.73 6.63
CA GLN A 128 15.69 -14.69 6.53
C GLN A 128 16.80 -14.33 7.52
N PHE A 129 17.27 -15.32 8.25
CA PHE A 129 18.33 -15.17 9.24
C PHE A 129 19.56 -16.00 8.86
N ASP A 130 20.74 -15.50 9.21
CA ASP A 130 21.97 -16.30 9.15
C ASP A 130 22.06 -17.26 10.33
N PHE A 131 23.12 -18.09 10.32
CA PHE A 131 23.36 -19.06 11.39
C PHE A 131 23.66 -18.44 12.77
N LYS A 132 23.96 -17.13 12.83
CA LYS A 132 24.15 -16.35 14.06
C LYS A 132 22.86 -15.74 14.58
N GLY A 133 21.76 -15.84 13.80
CA GLY A 133 20.48 -15.23 14.11
C GLY A 133 20.38 -13.76 13.68
N SER A 134 21.23 -13.32 12.74
CA SER A 134 21.14 -11.98 12.18
C SER A 134 20.20 -11.97 10.98
N PRO A 135 19.27 -11.01 10.87
CA PRO A 135 18.42 -10.87 9.69
C PRO A 135 19.26 -10.44 8.48
N ILE A 136 19.25 -11.26 7.43
CA ILE A 136 20.01 -11.04 6.19
C ILE A 136 19.12 -10.60 5.02
N GLY A 137 17.82 -10.76 5.13
CA GLY A 137 16.86 -10.37 4.09
C GLY A 137 15.44 -10.66 4.50
N GLY A 138 14.54 -10.41 3.57
CA GLY A 138 13.13 -10.73 3.74
C GLY A 138 12.39 -10.71 2.42
N HIS A 139 11.18 -11.26 2.44
CA HIS A 139 10.31 -11.31 1.28
C HIS A 139 8.87 -11.04 1.69
N ILE A 140 8.15 -10.25 0.89
CA ILE A 140 6.76 -9.87 1.12
C ILE A 140 5.92 -10.41 -0.04
N ILE A 141 4.84 -11.11 0.30
CA ILE A 141 3.81 -11.51 -0.65
C ILE A 141 2.53 -10.78 -0.27
N ASN A 142 1.93 -10.11 -1.23
CA ASN A 142 0.61 -9.49 -1.08
C ASN A 142 -0.47 -10.32 -1.75
N TYR A 143 -1.67 -10.27 -1.21
CA TYR A 143 -2.84 -10.93 -1.79
C TYR A 143 -4.12 -10.14 -1.51
N LEU A 144 -5.13 -10.32 -2.38
CA LEU A 144 -6.47 -9.79 -2.22
C LEU A 144 -6.56 -8.26 -2.04
N LEU A 145 -5.80 -7.48 -2.82
CA LEU A 145 -5.97 -6.03 -2.84
C LEU A 145 -7.41 -5.68 -3.28
N GLU A 146 -8.11 -4.88 -2.47
CA GLU A 146 -9.45 -4.38 -2.77
C GLU A 146 -9.41 -3.31 -3.86
N LYS A 147 -9.07 -3.71 -5.10
CA LYS A 147 -8.93 -2.79 -6.24
C LYS A 147 -10.22 -2.05 -6.62
N SER A 148 -11.39 -2.58 -6.23
CA SER A 148 -12.69 -1.91 -6.42
C SER A 148 -12.77 -0.56 -5.73
N ARG A 149 -12.06 -0.37 -4.61
CA ARG A 149 -11.99 0.88 -3.84
C ARG A 149 -11.41 2.04 -4.64
N VAL A 150 -10.57 1.78 -5.63
CA VAL A 150 -10.00 2.84 -6.50
C VAL A 150 -11.09 3.65 -7.17
N VAL A 151 -12.17 3.02 -7.60
CA VAL A 151 -13.23 3.64 -8.39
C VAL A 151 -14.53 3.88 -7.62
N HIS A 152 -14.72 3.21 -6.49
CA HIS A 152 -15.93 3.33 -5.69
C HIS A 152 -15.64 3.14 -4.19
N GLN A 153 -16.19 4.02 -3.35
CA GLN A 153 -16.14 3.94 -1.90
C GLN A 153 -17.54 4.03 -1.32
N CYS A 154 -17.79 3.29 -0.22
CA CYS A 154 -19.02 3.41 0.54
C CYS A 154 -19.09 4.76 1.26
N LYS A 155 -20.30 5.21 1.58
CA LYS A 155 -20.50 6.45 2.33
C LYS A 155 -19.70 6.44 3.64
N GLY A 156 -18.91 7.50 3.88
CA GLY A 156 -18.06 7.66 5.06
C GLY A 156 -16.69 6.98 4.95
N GLU A 157 -16.43 6.25 3.86
CA GLU A 157 -15.12 5.63 3.59
C GLU A 157 -14.34 6.42 2.55
N GLN A 158 -13.02 6.25 2.54
CA GLN A 158 -12.12 6.92 1.61
C GLN A 158 -11.46 5.95 0.64
N ASN A 159 -10.85 6.49 -0.40
CA ASN A 159 -9.93 5.79 -1.27
C ASN A 159 -8.60 5.53 -0.53
N PHE A 160 -7.64 4.87 -1.16
CA PHE A 160 -6.31 4.62 -0.59
C PHE A 160 -5.62 5.92 -0.19
N HIS A 161 -4.88 5.90 0.92
CA HIS A 161 -4.25 7.09 1.51
C HIS A 161 -3.34 7.84 0.53
N ILE A 162 -2.64 7.12 -0.34
CA ILE A 162 -1.67 7.73 -1.26
C ILE A 162 -2.28 8.83 -2.13
N PHE A 163 -3.55 8.72 -2.54
CA PHE A 163 -4.20 9.73 -3.34
C PHE A 163 -4.33 11.07 -2.60
N TYR A 164 -4.77 11.03 -1.35
CA TYR A 164 -4.91 12.21 -0.50
C TYR A 164 -3.56 12.77 -0.08
N GLN A 165 -2.62 11.89 0.26
CA GLN A 165 -1.25 12.25 0.63
C GLN A 165 -0.53 12.96 -0.52
N LEU A 166 -0.66 12.46 -1.75
CA LEU A 166 -0.08 13.10 -2.94
C LEU A 166 -0.65 14.50 -3.15
N LEU A 167 -1.98 14.65 -3.16
CA LEU A 167 -2.63 15.94 -3.42
C LEU A 167 -2.25 17.00 -2.38
N ARG A 168 -2.16 16.63 -1.10
CA ARG A 168 -1.94 17.57 0.00
C ARG A 168 -0.49 17.71 0.42
N GLY A 169 0.32 16.68 0.17
CA GLY A 169 1.70 16.61 0.61
C GLY A 169 2.75 16.98 -0.44
N ALA A 170 2.43 16.84 -1.73
CA ALA A 170 3.33 17.22 -2.82
C ALA A 170 3.57 18.73 -2.87
N ASP A 171 4.76 19.13 -3.31
CA ASP A 171 5.06 20.55 -3.54
C ASP A 171 4.37 21.06 -4.83
N ASP A 172 4.36 22.40 -5.02
CA ASP A 172 3.67 23.02 -6.15
C ASP A 172 4.31 22.64 -7.51
N GLY A 173 5.60 22.35 -7.53
CA GLY A 173 6.32 21.89 -8.72
C GLY A 173 5.89 20.48 -9.10
N GLU A 174 5.79 19.57 -8.13
CA GLU A 174 5.29 18.21 -8.33
C GLU A 174 3.84 18.23 -8.82
N LEU A 175 2.95 19.00 -8.18
CA LEU A 175 1.55 19.11 -8.57
C LEU A 175 1.41 19.67 -10.00
N LYS A 176 2.18 20.72 -10.34
CA LYS A 176 2.20 21.29 -11.68
C LYS A 176 2.68 20.28 -12.72
N ARG A 177 3.71 19.51 -12.44
CA ARG A 177 4.22 18.45 -13.33
C ARG A 177 3.18 17.36 -13.55
N LEU A 178 2.44 16.97 -12.50
CA LEU A 178 1.40 15.97 -12.52
C LEU A 178 0.04 16.52 -12.98
N GLN A 179 -0.06 17.82 -13.19
CA GLN A 179 -1.28 18.56 -13.53
C GLN A 179 -2.41 18.35 -12.52
N LEU A 180 -2.05 18.23 -11.24
CA LEU A 180 -2.97 18.01 -10.12
C LEU A 180 -3.28 19.31 -9.39
N THR A 181 -4.49 19.39 -8.83
CA THR A 181 -4.93 20.37 -7.82
C THR A 181 -4.81 19.74 -6.42
N ARG A 182 -4.83 20.59 -5.37
CA ARG A 182 -4.77 20.10 -3.98
C ARG A 182 -6.09 19.59 -3.43
N ASP A 183 -7.21 19.92 -4.08
CA ASP A 183 -8.53 19.58 -3.58
C ASP A 183 -8.99 18.20 -4.09
N PRO A 184 -9.18 17.21 -3.20
CA PRO A 184 -9.75 15.93 -3.60
C PRO A 184 -11.14 16.02 -4.24
N ALA A 185 -11.89 17.11 -3.99
CA ALA A 185 -13.21 17.33 -4.58
C ALA A 185 -13.17 17.44 -6.11
N ASP A 186 -12.02 17.81 -6.68
CA ASP A 186 -11.82 17.93 -8.13
C ASP A 186 -11.72 16.55 -8.83
N TYR A 187 -11.68 15.44 -8.07
CA TYR A 187 -11.48 14.09 -8.60
C TYR A 187 -12.64 13.17 -8.27
N LYS A 188 -13.30 12.62 -9.30
CA LYS A 188 -14.48 11.74 -9.14
C LYS A 188 -14.23 10.49 -8.30
N TYR A 189 -13.02 9.98 -8.31
CA TYR A 189 -12.65 8.82 -7.50
C TYR A 189 -12.38 9.18 -6.03
N LEU A 190 -12.40 10.45 -5.64
CA LEU A 190 -12.15 10.89 -4.26
C LEU A 190 -13.32 11.65 -3.65
N ASN A 191 -14.22 12.24 -4.46
CA ASN A 191 -15.31 13.09 -3.99
C ASN A 191 -16.60 12.34 -3.64
N GLN A 192 -16.59 11.00 -3.69
CA GLN A 192 -17.73 10.16 -3.32
C GLN A 192 -17.91 10.05 -1.79
N ALA A 193 -16.84 10.32 -1.04
CA ALA A 193 -16.83 10.30 0.41
C ALA A 193 -17.15 11.67 1.01
N ASP A 194 -17.57 11.70 2.27
CA ASP A 194 -17.63 12.93 3.05
C ASP A 194 -16.21 13.42 3.36
N ILE A 195 -15.78 14.46 2.60
CA ILE A 195 -14.43 15.01 2.67
C ILE A 195 -14.30 16.01 3.86
N SER A 196 -15.40 16.39 4.49
CA SER A 196 -15.47 17.50 5.48
C SER A 196 -14.64 17.27 6.76
N ASN A 197 -14.29 16.04 7.09
CA ASN A 197 -13.60 15.66 8.34
C ASN A 197 -12.13 15.24 8.15
N ILE A 198 -11.50 15.55 7.01
CA ILE A 198 -10.12 15.16 6.77
C ILE A 198 -9.19 16.20 7.40
N LYS A 199 -8.48 15.81 8.45
CA LYS A 199 -7.42 16.64 9.05
C LYS A 199 -6.25 16.76 8.05
N ASN A 200 -6.12 17.91 7.42
CA ASN A 200 -5.10 18.21 6.39
C ASN A 200 -3.64 17.95 6.83
N LEU A 201 -3.37 17.97 8.12
CA LEU A 201 -2.01 17.83 8.65
C LEU A 201 -1.47 16.40 8.48
N THR A 202 -2.31 15.39 8.71
CA THR A 202 -1.90 13.97 8.66
C THR A 202 -1.52 13.49 7.26
N ASP A 203 -2.14 14.01 6.20
CA ASP A 203 -1.83 13.63 4.82
C ASP A 203 -0.48 14.18 4.36
N ARG A 204 -0.15 15.43 4.75
CA ARG A 204 1.15 16.04 4.44
C ARG A 204 2.29 15.31 5.13
N GLU A 205 2.14 14.99 6.41
CA GLU A 205 3.10 14.21 7.17
C GLU A 205 3.23 12.80 6.60
N GLY A 206 2.10 12.15 6.27
CA GLY A 206 2.07 10.84 5.64
C GLY A 206 2.83 10.80 4.32
N PHE A 207 2.70 11.84 3.48
CA PHE A 207 3.46 11.93 2.23
C PHE A 207 4.97 12.06 2.46
N GLN A 208 5.40 12.82 3.46
CA GLN A 208 6.83 12.90 3.81
C GLN A 208 7.37 11.54 4.27
N VAL A 209 6.60 10.82 5.08
CA VAL A 209 6.96 9.44 5.49
C VAL A 209 7.08 8.51 4.29
N VAL A 210 6.18 8.62 3.29
CA VAL A 210 6.28 7.87 2.03
C VAL A 210 7.56 8.22 1.28
N LYS A 211 7.87 9.51 1.10
CA LYS A 211 9.10 9.96 0.40
C LYS A 211 10.37 9.49 1.11
N GLU A 212 10.38 9.52 2.44
CA GLU A 212 11.50 8.96 3.22
C GLU A 212 11.62 7.44 3.04
N ALA A 213 10.50 6.72 3.10
CA ALA A 213 10.49 5.27 2.90
C ALA A 213 11.04 4.89 1.52
N LEU A 214 10.61 5.60 0.46
CA LEU A 214 11.12 5.40 -0.89
C LEU A 214 12.63 5.58 -0.99
N LYS A 215 13.19 6.60 -0.30
CA LYS A 215 14.64 6.84 -0.26
C LYS A 215 15.39 5.72 0.46
N VAL A 216 14.91 5.29 1.63
CA VAL A 216 15.55 4.21 2.43
C VAL A 216 15.52 2.87 1.69
N ILE A 217 14.51 2.65 0.84
CA ILE A 217 14.34 1.44 0.04
C ILE A 217 15.07 1.54 -1.31
N ASP A 218 15.89 2.56 -1.50
CA ASP A 218 16.71 2.79 -2.70
C ASP A 218 15.90 2.99 -4.00
N PHE A 219 14.71 3.61 -3.93
CA PHE A 219 14.01 4.05 -5.13
C PHE A 219 14.73 5.24 -5.77
N THR A 220 15.00 5.15 -7.06
CA THR A 220 15.58 6.26 -7.81
C THR A 220 14.58 7.42 -7.92
N SER A 221 15.09 8.62 -8.23
CA SER A 221 14.21 9.77 -8.47
C SER A 221 13.29 9.56 -9.67
N GLU A 222 13.72 8.82 -10.68
CA GLU A 222 12.93 8.45 -11.84
C GLU A 222 11.78 7.50 -11.44
N GLU A 223 12.10 6.41 -10.73
CA GLU A 223 11.09 5.48 -10.20
C GLU A 223 10.04 6.19 -9.33
N GLN A 224 10.44 7.15 -8.49
CA GLN A 224 9.53 7.95 -7.68
C GLN A 224 8.64 8.85 -8.55
N ASN A 225 9.20 9.49 -9.56
CA ASN A 225 8.46 10.33 -10.50
C ASN A 225 7.41 9.54 -11.28
N ASP A 226 7.77 8.35 -11.75
CA ASP A 226 6.88 7.45 -12.49
C ASP A 226 5.79 6.89 -11.58
N LEU A 227 6.14 6.50 -10.35
CA LEU A 227 5.19 6.05 -9.35
C LEU A 227 4.07 7.09 -9.13
N PHE A 228 4.45 8.35 -8.88
CA PHE A 228 3.47 9.41 -8.67
C PHE A 228 2.75 9.83 -9.96
N ALA A 229 3.39 9.72 -11.13
CA ALA A 229 2.74 9.94 -12.42
C ALA A 229 1.63 8.92 -12.68
N ILE A 230 1.85 7.65 -12.35
CA ILE A 230 0.83 6.61 -12.46
C ILE A 230 -0.33 6.86 -11.48
N VAL A 231 -0.04 7.24 -10.23
CA VAL A 231 -1.10 7.61 -9.25
C VAL A 231 -1.93 8.79 -9.76
N ALA A 232 -1.28 9.83 -10.26
CA ALA A 232 -1.94 11.01 -10.84
C ALA A 232 -2.78 10.64 -12.06
N SER A 233 -2.27 9.78 -12.95
CA SER A 233 -3.00 9.35 -14.15
C SER A 233 -4.32 8.67 -13.81
N ILE A 234 -4.38 7.89 -12.73
CA ILE A 234 -5.61 7.24 -12.26
C ILE A 234 -6.66 8.28 -11.86
N LEU A 235 -6.26 9.36 -11.18
CA LEU A 235 -7.17 10.45 -10.82
C LEU A 235 -7.74 11.16 -12.05
N HIS A 236 -6.89 11.47 -13.03
CA HIS A 236 -7.31 12.06 -14.30
C HIS A 236 -8.19 11.10 -15.12
N VAL A 237 -7.88 9.80 -15.15
CA VAL A 237 -8.75 8.81 -15.82
C VAL A 237 -10.15 8.83 -15.22
N GLY A 238 -10.28 8.94 -13.89
CA GLY A 238 -11.58 9.05 -13.20
C GLY A 238 -12.43 10.24 -13.66
N ASN A 239 -11.80 11.33 -14.08
CA ASN A 239 -12.48 12.55 -14.53
C ASN A 239 -12.93 12.50 -16.00
N ILE A 240 -12.48 11.51 -16.78
CA ILE A 240 -12.91 11.36 -18.18
C ILE A 240 -14.40 11.05 -18.25
N ASP A 241 -15.14 11.90 -18.97
CA ASP A 241 -16.57 11.75 -19.22
C ASP A 241 -16.87 11.39 -20.67
N PHE A 242 -17.99 10.70 -20.82
CA PHE A 242 -18.46 10.20 -22.10
C PHE A 242 -19.80 10.81 -22.47
N LYS A 243 -20.03 10.96 -23.79
CA LYS A 243 -21.31 11.38 -24.38
C LYS A 243 -21.65 10.52 -25.59
N ILE A 244 -22.91 10.49 -25.96
CA ILE A 244 -23.34 9.85 -27.21
C ILE A 244 -22.90 10.74 -28.37
N ALA A 245 -22.20 10.16 -29.35
CA ALA A 245 -21.74 10.85 -30.55
C ALA A 245 -21.69 9.90 -31.74
N ASN A 246 -22.26 10.31 -32.89
CA ASN A 246 -22.18 9.62 -34.17
C ASN A 246 -22.43 8.09 -34.10
N GLY A 247 -23.53 7.71 -33.41
CA GLY A 247 -23.94 6.29 -33.31
C GLY A 247 -23.13 5.42 -32.32
N GLY A 248 -22.24 6.02 -31.54
CA GLY A 248 -21.45 5.36 -30.51
C GLY A 248 -21.11 6.29 -29.35
N VAL A 249 -20.00 6.03 -28.71
CA VAL A 249 -19.45 6.83 -27.60
C VAL A 249 -18.39 7.80 -28.09
N GLY A 250 -18.44 9.05 -27.61
CA GLY A 250 -17.39 10.06 -27.72
C GLY A 250 -17.00 10.61 -26.35
N LEU A 251 -15.88 11.30 -26.29
CA LEU A 251 -15.43 12.02 -25.08
C LEU A 251 -16.20 13.34 -24.95
N VAL A 252 -16.48 13.75 -23.70
CA VAL A 252 -17.05 15.09 -23.43
C VAL A 252 -16.01 16.14 -23.76
N ASP A 253 -14.78 15.95 -23.27
CA ASP A 253 -13.60 16.72 -23.64
C ASP A 253 -12.36 15.81 -23.71
N THR A 254 -11.24 16.34 -24.18
CA THR A 254 -9.99 15.59 -24.34
C THR A 254 -8.90 16.00 -23.36
N LYS A 255 -9.19 16.91 -22.41
CA LYS A 255 -8.18 17.47 -21.49
C LYS A 255 -7.51 16.36 -20.67
N ASP A 256 -8.33 15.61 -19.91
CA ASP A 256 -7.80 14.55 -19.04
C ASP A 256 -7.16 13.41 -19.83
N VAL A 257 -7.70 13.09 -21.02
CA VAL A 257 -7.07 12.07 -21.90
C VAL A 257 -5.64 12.47 -22.29
N LYS A 258 -5.43 13.73 -22.70
CA LYS A 258 -4.09 14.24 -23.04
C LYS A 258 -3.14 14.25 -21.83
N ILE A 259 -3.66 14.56 -20.65
CA ILE A 259 -2.87 14.51 -19.43
C ILE A 259 -2.43 13.07 -19.16
N VAL A 260 -3.36 12.13 -19.20
CA VAL A 260 -3.10 10.71 -18.93
C VAL A 260 -2.12 10.12 -19.94
N THR A 261 -2.30 10.37 -21.25
CA THR A 261 -1.38 9.86 -22.28
C THR A 261 0.02 10.39 -22.09
N LYS A 262 0.17 11.66 -21.74
CA LYS A 262 1.47 12.26 -21.40
C LYS A 262 2.10 11.65 -20.16
N LEU A 263 1.34 11.46 -19.07
CA LEU A 263 1.84 10.88 -17.81
C LEU A 263 2.23 9.42 -17.94
N LEU A 264 1.51 8.66 -18.77
CA LEU A 264 1.78 7.23 -19.01
C LEU A 264 2.71 6.96 -20.21
N GLY A 265 3.10 7.99 -20.95
CA GLY A 265 3.92 7.83 -22.15
C GLY A 265 3.23 7.06 -23.28
N CYS A 266 1.88 7.14 -23.35
CA CYS A 266 1.09 6.45 -24.37
C CYS A 266 0.83 7.36 -25.58
N PRO A 267 0.55 6.78 -26.79
CA PRO A 267 0.09 7.58 -27.93
C PRO A 267 -1.20 8.32 -27.61
N ASP A 268 -1.35 9.56 -28.12
CA ASP A 268 -2.47 10.45 -27.79
C ASP A 268 -3.86 9.86 -28.10
N ASP A 269 -3.96 9.01 -29.12
CA ASP A 269 -5.21 8.39 -29.54
C ASP A 269 -5.47 7.01 -28.89
N ALA A 270 -4.52 6.48 -28.11
CA ALA A 270 -4.62 5.14 -27.55
C ALA A 270 -5.82 4.98 -26.59
N LEU A 271 -5.98 5.92 -25.68
CA LEU A 271 -7.08 5.90 -24.70
C LEU A 271 -8.44 6.18 -25.37
N GLU A 272 -8.51 7.12 -26.28
CA GLU A 272 -9.74 7.41 -27.02
C GLU A 272 -10.21 6.18 -27.78
N LYS A 273 -9.31 5.50 -28.50
CA LYS A 273 -9.62 4.26 -29.19
C LYS A 273 -10.08 3.15 -28.24
N ALA A 274 -9.42 2.99 -27.09
CA ALA A 274 -9.75 1.99 -26.08
C ALA A 274 -11.13 2.22 -25.46
N PHE A 275 -11.54 3.49 -25.27
CA PHE A 275 -12.84 3.82 -24.69
C PHE A 275 -13.99 3.87 -25.71
N ARG A 276 -13.69 3.90 -27.01
CA ARG A 276 -14.70 3.91 -28.06
C ARG A 276 -15.00 2.54 -28.65
N HIS A 277 -14.00 1.63 -28.65
CA HIS A 277 -14.11 0.37 -29.36
C HIS A 277 -13.69 -0.82 -28.48
N ARG A 278 -14.44 -1.89 -28.63
CA ARG A 278 -14.06 -3.24 -28.15
C ARG A 278 -13.57 -4.05 -29.34
N SER A 279 -12.39 -4.65 -29.23
CA SER A 279 -11.91 -5.64 -30.20
C SER A 279 -12.25 -7.04 -29.70
N VAL A 280 -12.95 -7.80 -30.52
CA VAL A 280 -13.26 -9.21 -30.26
C VAL A 280 -12.60 -10.03 -31.36
N ASP A 281 -11.88 -11.06 -30.98
CA ASP A 281 -11.32 -12.04 -31.91
C ASP A 281 -12.40 -13.07 -32.23
N VAL A 282 -12.83 -13.11 -33.49
CA VAL A 282 -13.80 -14.10 -34.01
C VAL A 282 -13.10 -14.92 -35.06
N LYS A 283 -12.72 -16.15 -34.76
CA LYS A 283 -12.04 -17.10 -35.67
C LYS A 283 -10.77 -16.53 -36.32
N GLY A 284 -9.98 -15.73 -35.57
CA GLY A 284 -8.73 -15.11 -36.08
C GLY A 284 -8.92 -13.73 -36.74
N GLU A 285 -10.16 -13.26 -36.89
CA GLU A 285 -10.43 -11.89 -37.35
C GLU A 285 -10.78 -10.97 -36.19
N LYS A 286 -10.07 -9.83 -36.10
CA LYS A 286 -10.34 -8.80 -35.10
C LYS A 286 -11.48 -7.90 -35.53
N VAL A 287 -12.67 -8.16 -34.98
CA VAL A 287 -13.86 -7.32 -35.19
C VAL A 287 -13.86 -6.20 -34.15
N LYS A 288 -13.99 -4.94 -34.60
CA LYS A 288 -14.16 -3.78 -33.73
C LYS A 288 -15.62 -3.43 -33.61
N THR A 289 -16.13 -3.39 -32.39
CA THR A 289 -17.50 -2.98 -32.05
C THR A 289 -17.46 -1.69 -31.24
N LEU A 290 -18.35 -0.75 -31.52
CA LEU A 290 -18.52 0.46 -30.73
C LEU A 290 -19.05 0.12 -29.33
N LEU A 291 -18.52 0.80 -28.33
CA LEU A 291 -19.00 0.68 -26.95
C LEU A 291 -20.24 1.57 -26.74
N THR A 292 -21.11 1.14 -25.84
CA THR A 292 -22.17 1.99 -25.26
C THR A 292 -21.57 2.93 -24.21
N LEU A 293 -22.33 3.93 -23.77
CA LEU A 293 -21.92 4.86 -22.71
C LEU A 293 -21.52 4.13 -21.42
N GLU A 294 -22.32 3.16 -21.00
CA GLU A 294 -22.07 2.36 -19.81
C GLU A 294 -20.82 1.48 -19.96
N GLN A 295 -20.63 0.88 -21.13
CA GLN A 295 -19.44 0.07 -21.42
C GLN A 295 -18.17 0.90 -21.44
N ALA A 296 -18.21 2.15 -21.91
CA ALA A 296 -17.07 3.05 -21.88
C ALA A 296 -16.72 3.46 -20.45
N ALA A 297 -17.72 3.79 -19.62
CA ALA A 297 -17.52 4.08 -18.21
C ALA A 297 -16.93 2.85 -17.46
N TYR A 298 -17.46 1.66 -17.74
CA TYR A 298 -16.92 0.42 -17.18
C TYR A 298 -15.47 0.16 -17.62
N ALA A 299 -15.13 0.40 -18.89
CA ALA A 299 -13.78 0.25 -19.42
C ALA A 299 -12.80 1.22 -18.75
N ARG A 300 -13.22 2.48 -18.54
CA ARG A 300 -12.47 3.50 -17.78
C ARG A 300 -12.15 3.00 -16.36
N ASP A 301 -13.17 2.53 -15.64
CA ASP A 301 -13.01 2.07 -14.27
C ASP A 301 -12.20 0.74 -14.19
N ALA A 302 -12.35 -0.12 -15.18
CA ALA A 302 -11.56 -1.35 -15.30
C ALA A 302 -10.07 -1.05 -15.55
N LEU A 303 -9.75 -0.06 -16.39
CA LEU A 303 -8.39 0.41 -16.62
C LEU A 303 -7.77 0.93 -15.32
N SER A 304 -8.46 1.81 -14.60
CA SER A 304 -8.00 2.38 -13.34
C SER A 304 -7.70 1.30 -12.28
N LYS A 305 -8.61 0.34 -12.12
CA LYS A 305 -8.41 -0.81 -11.21
C LYS A 305 -7.21 -1.67 -11.63
N GLY A 306 -7.08 -1.94 -12.92
CA GLY A 306 -5.98 -2.76 -13.45
C GLY A 306 -4.61 -2.08 -13.34
N VAL A 307 -4.54 -0.79 -13.59
CA VAL A 307 -3.32 0.01 -13.44
C VAL A 307 -2.89 0.05 -11.98
N TYR A 308 -3.81 0.33 -11.06
CA TYR A 308 -3.48 0.38 -9.63
C TYR A 308 -3.03 -0.97 -9.07
N GLU A 309 -3.68 -2.06 -9.45
CA GLU A 309 -3.31 -3.42 -9.05
C GLU A 309 -1.88 -3.78 -9.52
N ARG A 310 -1.54 -3.44 -10.77
CA ARG A 310 -0.20 -3.65 -11.30
C ARG A 310 0.84 -2.75 -10.65
N LEU A 311 0.50 -1.49 -10.38
CA LEU A 311 1.35 -0.57 -9.64
C LEU A 311 1.67 -1.12 -8.24
N PHE A 312 0.67 -1.59 -7.51
CA PHE A 312 0.86 -2.17 -6.18
C PHE A 312 1.72 -3.45 -6.23
N SER A 313 1.48 -4.33 -7.20
CA SER A 313 2.28 -5.54 -7.40
C SER A 313 3.73 -5.23 -7.77
N TRP A 314 3.95 -4.23 -8.63
CA TRP A 314 5.28 -3.74 -8.96
C TRP A 314 5.99 -3.15 -7.74
N LEU A 315 5.27 -2.35 -6.94
CA LEU A 315 5.79 -1.78 -5.69
C LEU A 315 6.28 -2.88 -4.74
N VAL A 316 5.50 -3.94 -4.53
CA VAL A 316 5.90 -5.08 -3.70
C VAL A 316 7.09 -5.82 -4.30
N SER A 317 7.13 -6.03 -5.61
CA SER A 317 8.28 -6.64 -6.30
C SER A 317 9.56 -5.81 -6.12
N ARG A 318 9.44 -4.49 -6.21
CA ARG A 318 10.57 -3.55 -6.03
C ARG A 318 11.06 -3.54 -4.58
N LEU A 319 10.11 -3.59 -3.60
CA LEU A 319 10.44 -3.81 -2.19
C LEU A 319 11.22 -5.10 -1.98
N ASN A 320 10.76 -6.20 -2.54
CA ASN A 320 11.43 -7.50 -2.42
C ASN A 320 12.84 -7.47 -3.03
N THR A 321 13.05 -6.74 -4.11
CA THR A 321 14.39 -6.55 -4.68
C THR A 321 15.32 -5.82 -3.69
N ALA A 322 14.80 -4.83 -2.96
CA ALA A 322 15.58 -4.10 -1.97
C ALA A 322 15.84 -4.88 -0.68
N LEU A 323 14.95 -5.84 -0.36
CA LEU A 323 15.04 -6.70 0.83
C LEU A 323 15.86 -7.97 0.62
N LYS A 324 16.23 -8.32 -0.62
CA LYS A 324 17.06 -9.49 -0.89
C LYS A 324 18.41 -9.39 -0.17
N SER A 325 18.85 -10.51 0.38
CA SER A 325 20.25 -10.67 0.82
C SER A 325 21.17 -10.53 -0.41
N LYS A 326 22.29 -9.88 -0.20
CA LYS A 326 23.36 -9.81 -1.21
C LYS A 326 24.14 -11.11 -1.25
#